data_07a944f0ec6eb85b4f33efb492987946
#
_entry.id   07a944f0ec6eb85b4f33efb492987946
#
_cell.length_a   1.000
_cell.length_b   1.000
_cell.length_c   1.000
_cell.angle_alpha   90.00
_cell.angle_beta   90.00
_cell.angle_gamma   90.00
#
_symmetry.space_group_name_H-M   'P 1'
#
loop_
_entity.id
_entity.type
_entity.pdbx_description
1 polymer ?
#
loop_
_entity_poly.entity_id
_entity_poly.type
_entity_poly.pdbx_seq_one_letter_code
_entity_poly.pdbx_strand_id
1 'polypeptide(L)' 'MTGKAPENAWKKYRRPGLTEMRPWVAADGANTFSLSTADARSGSPKPGDMLARNPKNHADRWLVNAAYFFANFAPAEGD' A
#
# COMPACT_ATOMS: atom_id res chain seq x y z
N MET A 1 19.08 17.79 1.83
CA MET A 1 18.58 17.46 1.31
C MET A 1 18.00 16.98 1.05
N THR A 2 17.92 16.68 0.78
CA THR A 2 17.36 16.55 0.42
C THR A 2 16.29 16.19 0.13
N GLY A 3 15.56 16.10 0.55
CA GLY A 3 14.19 16.09 0.22
C GLY A 3 13.60 14.85 -0.33
N LYS A 4 14.32 13.84 -0.48
CA LYS A 4 13.78 12.58 -0.99
C LYS A 4 13.18 11.78 0.14
N ALA A 5 11.88 11.44 0.03
CA ALA A 5 11.22 10.65 1.04
C ALA A 5 11.79 9.22 1.07
N PRO A 6 11.80 8.57 2.26
CA PRO A 6 12.17 7.16 2.35
C PRO A 6 11.27 6.30 1.45
N GLU A 7 11.80 5.20 0.92
CA GLU A 7 11.02 4.32 0.05
C GLU A 7 9.76 3.80 0.73
N ASN A 8 9.81 3.59 2.05
CA ASN A 8 8.66 3.06 2.79
C ASN A 8 7.79 4.15 3.41
N ALA A 9 7.95 5.42 2.98
CA ALA A 9 7.09 6.48 3.48
C ALA A 9 5.68 6.32 2.94
N TRP A 10 4.70 6.63 3.78
CA TRP A 10 3.30 6.58 3.37
C TRP A 10 2.99 7.74 2.45
N LYS A 11 2.33 7.45 1.31
CA LYS A 11 1.92 8.44 0.34
C LYS A 11 0.44 8.31 0.06
N LYS A 12 -0.17 9.38 -0.43
CA LYS A 12 -1.61 9.42 -0.69
C LYS A 12 -1.90 9.02 -2.12
N TYR A 13 -2.94 8.21 -2.31
CA TYR A 13 -3.41 7.76 -3.61
C TYR A 13 -4.91 7.88 -3.67
N ARG A 14 -5.46 7.99 -4.88
CA ARG A 14 -6.91 8.11 -5.10
C ARG A 14 -7.48 6.89 -5.79
N ARG A 15 -8.66 6.44 -5.29
CA ARG A 15 -9.46 5.45 -5.95
C ARG A 15 -10.78 5.18 -5.22
N PRO A 16 -11.84 5.86 -5.44
CA PRO A 16 -12.05 7.29 -5.63
C PRO A 16 -11.67 8.12 -4.43
N GLY A 17 -11.68 7.62 -3.23
CA GLY A 17 -11.27 8.36 -2.05
C GLY A 17 -9.76 8.30 -1.86
N LEU A 18 -9.28 8.98 -0.82
CA LEU A 18 -7.86 8.93 -0.49
C LEU A 18 -7.53 7.69 0.32
N THR A 19 -6.41 7.06 -0.02
CA THR A 19 -5.83 5.95 0.72
C THR A 19 -4.34 6.22 0.85
N GLU A 20 -3.79 5.96 2.02
CA GLU A 20 -2.33 6.07 2.19
C GLU A 20 -1.71 4.72 1.92
N MET A 21 -0.63 4.72 1.16
CA MET A 21 0.06 3.48 0.80
C MET A 21 1.56 3.64 0.83
N ARG A 22 2.25 2.54 1.03
CA ARG A 22 3.69 2.46 0.83
C ARG A 22 4.02 1.06 0.30
N PRO A 23 5.20 0.89 -0.31
CA PRO A 23 5.59 -0.46 -0.76
C PRO A 23 5.68 -1.42 0.43
N TRP A 24 5.21 -2.65 0.21
CA TRP A 24 5.43 -3.72 1.16
C TRP A 24 6.91 -4.13 1.09
N VAL A 25 7.51 -4.35 2.26
CA VAL A 25 8.88 -4.88 2.35
C VAL A 25 8.88 -6.11 3.25
N ALA A 26 9.90 -6.95 3.08
CA ALA A 26 9.95 -8.22 3.80
C ALA A 26 9.89 -8.04 5.32
N ALA A 27 10.42 -6.94 5.84
CA ALA A 27 10.39 -6.66 7.26
C ALA A 27 8.97 -6.49 7.82
N ASP A 28 7.99 -6.18 6.97
CA ASP A 28 6.60 -6.02 7.40
C ASP A 28 5.96 -7.35 7.78
N GLY A 29 6.46 -8.45 7.23
CA GLY A 29 5.87 -9.76 7.48
C GLY A 29 4.49 -9.88 6.84
N ALA A 30 3.65 -10.75 7.40
CA ALA A 30 2.33 -11.01 6.85
C ALA A 30 1.21 -10.86 7.90
N ASN A 31 1.51 -10.31 9.07
CA ASN A 31 0.57 -10.32 10.19
C ASN A 31 0.09 -8.93 10.63
N THR A 32 0.49 -7.87 9.95
CA THR A 32 0.16 -6.51 10.36
C THR A 32 -0.90 -5.86 9.47
N PHE A 33 -1.54 -6.64 8.61
CA PHE A 33 -2.51 -6.14 7.66
C PHE A 33 -3.42 -7.28 7.21
N SER A 34 -4.55 -6.93 6.59
CA SER A 34 -5.48 -7.90 6.04
C SER A 34 -5.02 -8.36 4.66
N LEU A 35 -5.16 -9.65 4.39
CA LEU A 35 -4.75 -10.24 3.11
C LEU A 35 -5.91 -11.07 2.57
N SER A 36 -6.38 -10.73 1.37
CA SER A 36 -7.48 -11.49 0.77
C SER A 36 -7.00 -12.88 0.33
N THR A 37 -7.96 -13.82 0.25
CA THR A 37 -7.67 -15.17 -0.20
C THR A 37 -7.09 -15.16 -1.63
N ALA A 38 -7.64 -14.31 -2.49
CA ALA A 38 -7.16 -14.22 -3.87
C ALA A 38 -5.71 -13.73 -3.91
N ASP A 39 -5.37 -12.73 -3.10
CA ASP A 39 -3.99 -12.23 -3.04
C ASP A 39 -3.04 -13.27 -2.48
N ALA A 40 -3.46 -13.99 -1.46
CA ALA A 40 -2.64 -15.07 -0.90
C ALA A 40 -2.35 -16.14 -1.93
N ARG A 41 -3.34 -16.50 -2.74
CA ARG A 41 -3.16 -17.49 -3.81
C ARG A 41 -2.21 -17.00 -4.89
N SER A 42 -2.12 -15.69 -5.09
CA SER A 42 -1.20 -15.10 -6.06
C SER A 42 0.22 -14.97 -5.53
N GLY A 43 0.47 -15.39 -4.29
CA GLY A 43 1.78 -15.32 -3.68
C GLY A 43 2.05 -14.05 -2.90
N SER A 44 1.04 -13.22 -2.67
CA SER A 44 1.21 -12.02 -1.84
C SER A 44 1.28 -12.38 -0.35
N PRO A 45 1.98 -11.60 0.47
CA PRO A 45 2.73 -10.40 0.09
C PRO A 45 4.05 -10.74 -0.59
N LYS A 46 4.41 -9.91 -1.58
CA LYS A 46 5.67 -10.09 -2.32
C LYS A 46 6.19 -8.72 -2.75
N PRO A 47 7.46 -8.62 -3.13
CA PRO A 47 8.00 -7.35 -3.63
C PRO A 47 7.15 -6.81 -4.78
N GLY A 48 6.88 -5.50 -4.74
CA GLY A 48 6.02 -4.85 -5.72
C GLY A 48 4.60 -4.62 -5.21
N ASP A 49 4.17 -5.36 -4.21
CA ASP A 49 2.86 -5.14 -3.59
C ASP A 49 2.90 -3.91 -2.70
N MET A 50 1.72 -3.38 -2.39
CA MET A 50 1.61 -2.17 -1.57
C MET A 50 0.88 -2.48 -0.27
N LEU A 51 1.27 -1.79 0.79
CA LEU A 51 0.48 -1.74 2.01
C LEU A 51 -0.38 -0.51 1.98
N ALA A 52 -1.65 -0.68 2.29
CA ALA A 52 -2.60 0.42 2.36
C ALA A 52 -3.07 0.60 3.79
N ARG A 53 -3.43 1.83 4.13
CA ARG A 53 -4.04 2.11 5.43
C ARG A 53 -5.09 3.20 5.28
N ASN A 54 -6.08 3.16 6.15
CA ASN A 54 -7.10 4.19 6.22
C ASN A 54 -6.46 5.47 6.81
N PRO A 55 -6.50 6.61 6.09
CA PRO A 55 -5.90 7.85 6.61
C PRO A 55 -6.48 8.29 7.96
N LYS A 56 -7.70 7.89 8.26
CA LYS A 56 -8.38 8.26 9.49
C LYS A 56 -8.23 7.21 10.60
N ASN A 57 -7.73 6.03 10.26
CA ASN A 57 -7.52 4.97 11.23
C ASN A 57 -6.34 4.11 10.77
N HIS A 58 -5.15 4.45 11.22
CA HIS A 58 -3.92 3.80 10.76
C HIS A 58 -3.78 2.35 11.21
N ALA A 59 -4.64 1.89 12.10
CA ALA A 59 -4.67 0.48 12.47
C ALA A 59 -5.41 -0.37 11.42
N ASP A 60 -6.20 0.26 10.58
CA ASP A 60 -6.94 -0.41 9.51
C ASP A 60 -6.06 -0.49 8.27
N ARG A 61 -5.41 -1.62 8.09
CA ARG A 61 -4.43 -1.86 7.02
C ARG A 61 -4.79 -3.08 6.20
N TRP A 62 -4.45 -3.04 4.91
CA TRP A 62 -4.67 -4.18 4.02
C TRP A 62 -3.63 -4.19 2.91
N LEU A 63 -3.49 -5.35 2.28
CA LEU A 63 -2.56 -5.50 1.16
C LEU A 63 -3.26 -5.16 -0.15
N VAL A 64 -2.54 -4.48 -1.03
CA VAL A 64 -2.96 -4.22 -2.41
C VAL A 64 -1.88 -4.80 -3.31
N ASN A 65 -2.23 -5.81 -4.12
CA ASN A 65 -1.23 -6.40 -4.99
C ASN A 65 -0.83 -5.42 -6.10
N ALA A 66 0.36 -5.63 -6.67
CA ALA A 66 0.95 -4.68 -7.61
C ALA A 66 0.05 -4.43 -8.83
N ALA A 67 -0.53 -5.49 -9.39
CA ALA A 67 -1.36 -5.34 -10.59
C ALA A 67 -2.60 -4.50 -10.30
N TYR A 68 -3.25 -4.76 -9.17
CA TYR A 68 -4.43 -4.01 -8.77
C TYR A 68 -4.09 -2.54 -8.50
N PHE A 69 -2.95 -2.31 -7.85
CA PHE A 69 -2.48 -0.96 -7.57
C PHE A 69 -2.28 -0.16 -8.86
N PHE A 70 -1.55 -0.71 -9.81
CA PHE A 70 -1.30 -0.01 -11.07
C PHE A 70 -2.57 0.24 -11.88
N ALA A 71 -3.53 -0.69 -11.80
CA ALA A 71 -4.76 -0.56 -12.57
C ALA A 71 -5.75 0.42 -11.98
N ASN A 72 -5.72 0.66 -10.65
CA ASN A 72 -6.83 1.32 -9.97
C ASN A 72 -6.47 2.56 -9.18
N PHE A 73 -5.20 2.81 -8.90
CA PHE A 73 -4.80 3.93 -8.05
C PHE A 73 -3.94 4.94 -8.81
N ALA A 74 -4.10 6.20 -8.47
CA ALA A 74 -3.27 7.27 -9.01
C ALA A 74 -2.71 8.10 -7.85
N PRO A 75 -1.48 8.62 -7.96
CA PRO A 75 -0.94 9.50 -6.93
C PRO A 75 -1.83 10.72 -6.73
N ALA A 76 -2.05 11.11 -5.48
CA ALA A 76 -2.79 12.31 -5.13
C ALA A 76 -1.81 13.47 -4.99
N GLU A 77 -1.26 13.91 -6.11
CA GLU A 77 -0.26 14.96 -6.11
C GLU A 77 -0.88 16.31 -5.81
N GLY A 78 -0.14 17.12 -5.09
CA GLY A 78 -0.59 18.45 -4.75
C GLY A 78 -1.50 18.53 -3.52
N ASP A 79 -1.76 17.41 -2.92
CA ASP A 79 -2.60 17.37 -1.71
C ASP A 79 -1.78 17.49 -0.45
#